data_b5028a70d75956b0837c376e39fcc6a2
#
_entry.id   b5028a70d75956b0837c376e39fcc6a2
#
_cell.length_a   1.000
_cell.length_b   1.000
_cell.length_c   1.000
_cell.angle_alpha   90.00
_cell.angle_beta   90.00
_cell.angle_gamma   90.00
#
_symmetry.space_group_name_H-M   'P 1'
#
loop_
_entity.id
_entity.type
_entity.pdbx_description
1 polymer ?
#
loop_
_entity_poly.entity_id
_entity_poly.type
_entity_poly.pdbx_seq_one_letter_code
_entity_poly.pdbx_strand_id
1 'polypeptide(L)'
;IRTSWLFSEYGNNFVKTMIRLAGERDNLSIVHDQTGSPTYAGDLAQAIIALLQQPVAPRGIYHYGGNKSVTWYEFAQAIFQAAQQQAPNFRVPQLNAITTDQYPLPAPRPAYSIMDCQKIENECGIKASDWQKALNEIIGKLDN
;
A
#
# COMPACT_ATOMS: atom_id res chain seq x y z
N ILE A 1 10.68 11.43 8.14
CA ILE A 1 9.62 11.10 7.18
C ILE A 1 8.52 10.36 7.93
N ARG A 2 7.25 10.72 7.65
CA ARG A 2 6.07 9.93 8.04
C ARG A 2 5.53 9.23 6.80
N THR A 3 5.07 7.99 6.98
CA THR A 3 4.51 7.16 5.90
C THR A 3 3.38 6.27 6.45
N SER A 4 2.59 5.66 5.55
CA SER A 4 1.51 4.75 5.91
C SER A 4 1.35 3.64 4.86
N TRP A 5 0.64 2.59 5.22
CA TRP A 5 0.24 1.47 4.34
C TRP A 5 1.40 0.88 3.53
N LEU A 6 2.54 0.66 4.20
CA LEU A 6 3.73 0.10 3.56
C LEU A 6 3.51 -1.34 3.10
N PHE A 7 3.96 -1.62 1.89
CA PHE A 7 4.01 -2.96 1.34
C PHE A 7 5.30 -3.18 0.54
N SER A 8 5.72 -4.43 0.45
CA SER A 8 6.86 -4.87 -0.37
C SER A 8 6.82 -6.38 -0.59
N GLU A 9 7.73 -6.90 -1.38
CA GLU A 9 8.04 -8.33 -1.49
C GLU A 9 8.64 -8.90 -0.20
N TYR A 10 9.18 -8.06 0.68
CA TYR A 10 9.83 -8.47 1.94
C TYR A 10 8.89 -8.32 3.14
N GLY A 11 9.13 -9.13 4.17
CA GLY A 11 8.43 -9.06 5.46
C GLY A 11 6.94 -9.37 5.35
N ASN A 12 6.19 -9.06 6.41
CA ASN A 12 4.74 -9.23 6.48
C ASN A 12 4.04 -7.92 6.12
N ASN A 13 3.08 -7.96 5.23
CA ASN A 13 2.28 -6.81 4.83
C ASN A 13 0.93 -7.24 4.27
N PHE A 14 0.06 -6.28 3.96
CA PHE A 14 -1.30 -6.53 3.50
C PHE A 14 -1.32 -7.28 2.15
N VAL A 15 -0.43 -6.94 1.20
CA VAL A 15 -0.36 -7.61 -0.12
C VAL A 15 -0.09 -9.10 0.06
N LYS A 16 0.96 -9.46 0.79
CA LYS A 16 1.31 -10.88 1.05
C LYS A 16 0.21 -11.60 1.82
N THR A 17 -0.44 -10.91 2.76
CA THR A 17 -1.57 -11.47 3.50
C THR A 17 -2.74 -11.80 2.57
N MET A 18 -3.09 -10.91 1.64
CA MET A 18 -4.17 -11.15 0.68
C MET A 18 -3.85 -12.32 -0.24
N ILE A 19 -2.65 -12.37 -0.82
CA ILE A 19 -2.23 -13.49 -1.69
C ILE A 19 -2.28 -14.83 -0.95
N ARG A 20 -1.74 -14.90 0.27
CA ARG A 20 -1.82 -16.12 1.10
C ARG A 20 -3.26 -16.53 1.39
N LEU A 21 -4.10 -15.59 1.82
CA LEU A 21 -5.50 -15.87 2.15
C LEU A 21 -6.32 -16.30 0.93
N ALA A 22 -5.99 -15.87 -0.27
CA ALA A 22 -6.63 -16.33 -1.49
C ALA A 22 -6.44 -17.84 -1.71
N GLY A 23 -5.30 -18.41 -1.31
CA GLY A 23 -5.07 -19.86 -1.34
C GLY A 23 -5.79 -20.64 -0.24
N GLU A 24 -6.19 -19.98 0.84
CA GLU A 24 -6.74 -20.62 2.05
C GLU A 24 -8.27 -20.48 2.19
N ARG A 25 -8.88 -19.46 1.55
CA ARG A 25 -10.28 -19.07 1.80
C ARG A 25 -11.03 -18.76 0.52
N ASP A 26 -12.31 -19.10 0.49
CA ASP A 26 -13.22 -18.78 -0.62
C ASP A 26 -13.83 -17.39 -0.50
N ASN A 27 -13.90 -16.85 0.73
CA ASN A 27 -14.50 -15.55 1.03
C ASN A 27 -13.58 -14.75 1.96
N LEU A 28 -13.41 -13.47 1.66
CA LEU A 28 -12.67 -12.51 2.49
C LEU A 28 -13.53 -11.27 2.77
N SER A 29 -13.65 -10.92 4.05
CA SER A 29 -14.31 -9.68 4.48
C SER A 29 -13.26 -8.60 4.69
N ILE A 30 -13.37 -7.49 3.96
CA ILE A 30 -12.39 -6.41 3.95
C ILE A 30 -13.08 -5.08 4.27
N VAL A 31 -12.45 -4.31 5.15
CA VAL A 31 -12.93 -2.98 5.56
C VAL A 31 -12.93 -2.01 4.36
N HIS A 32 -14.06 -1.31 4.15
CA HIS A 32 -14.24 -0.40 3.03
C HIS A 32 -14.40 1.08 3.42
N ASP A 33 -14.48 1.38 4.71
CA ASP A 33 -14.69 2.72 5.28
C ASP A 33 -13.42 3.34 5.89
N GLN A 34 -12.26 2.74 5.64
CA GLN A 34 -10.95 3.31 5.97
C GLN A 34 -10.18 3.60 4.68
N THR A 35 -9.77 4.87 4.50
CA THR A 35 -9.08 5.35 3.31
C THR A 35 -7.64 5.73 3.64
N GLY A 36 -6.71 5.31 2.80
CA GLY A 36 -5.28 5.61 2.89
C GLY A 36 -4.60 5.56 1.53
N SER A 37 -3.29 5.71 1.51
CA SER A 37 -2.49 5.59 0.29
C SER A 37 -1.46 4.47 0.47
N PRO A 38 -1.58 3.36 -0.26
CA PRO A 38 -0.56 2.32 -0.26
C PRO A 38 0.79 2.90 -0.68
N THR A 39 1.86 2.50 -0.01
CA THR A 39 3.21 3.01 -0.26
C THR A 39 4.17 1.85 -0.46
N TYR A 40 4.84 1.81 -1.60
CA TYR A 40 5.87 0.80 -1.82
C TYR A 40 7.13 1.12 -1.02
N ALA A 41 7.62 0.15 -0.25
CA ALA A 41 8.79 0.36 0.61
C ALA A 41 10.08 0.62 -0.18
N GLY A 42 10.21 0.09 -1.40
CA GLY A 42 11.31 0.40 -2.30
C GLY A 42 11.35 1.88 -2.70
N ASP A 43 10.18 2.46 -3.03
CA ASP A 43 10.08 3.89 -3.36
C ASP A 43 10.40 4.76 -2.13
N LEU A 44 9.93 4.36 -0.94
CA LEU A 44 10.27 5.05 0.30
C LEU A 44 11.79 5.02 0.56
N ALA A 45 12.46 3.87 0.32
CA ALA A 45 13.90 3.77 0.46
C ALA A 45 14.63 4.71 -0.52
N GLN A 46 14.18 4.77 -1.78
CA GLN A 46 14.73 5.72 -2.76
C GLN A 46 14.50 7.17 -2.35
N ALA A 47 13.31 7.49 -1.83
CA ALA A 47 13.01 8.83 -1.32
C ALA A 47 13.92 9.24 -0.15
N ILE A 48 14.23 8.31 0.77
CA ILE A 48 15.18 8.54 1.87
C ILE A 48 16.58 8.82 1.33
N ILE A 49 17.06 8.01 0.38
CA ILE A 49 18.37 8.21 -0.25
C ILE A 49 18.43 9.58 -0.95
N ALA A 50 17.39 9.92 -1.72
CA ALA A 50 17.31 11.21 -2.42
C ALA A 50 17.31 12.40 -1.45
N LEU A 51 16.65 12.30 -0.29
CA LEU A 51 16.70 13.32 0.76
C LEU A 51 18.10 13.48 1.34
N LEU A 52 18.82 12.39 1.58
CA LEU A 52 20.18 12.41 2.11
C LEU A 52 21.20 12.99 1.11
N GLN A 53 20.90 12.93 -0.19
CA GLN A 53 21.73 13.46 -1.26
C GLN A 53 21.46 14.93 -1.60
N GLN A 54 20.48 15.59 -0.94
CA GLN A 54 20.21 17.01 -1.18
C GLN A 54 21.44 17.88 -0.80
N PRO A 55 21.77 18.89 -1.60
CA PRO A 55 22.91 19.80 -1.32
C PRO A 55 22.81 20.49 0.04
N VAL A 56 21.59 20.79 0.47
CA VAL A 56 21.27 21.30 1.81
C VAL A 56 20.33 20.29 2.45
N ALA A 57 20.73 19.74 3.59
CA ALA A 57 19.94 18.73 4.30
C ALA A 57 18.54 19.30 4.67
N PRO A 58 17.46 18.72 4.13
CA PRO A 58 16.11 19.17 4.44
C PRO A 58 15.79 18.92 5.92
N ARG A 59 15.13 19.91 6.55
CA ARG A 59 14.80 19.85 7.99
C ARG A 59 13.30 19.87 8.21
N GLY A 60 12.88 19.28 9.34
CA GLY A 60 11.49 19.23 9.74
C GLY A 60 10.81 17.93 9.37
N ILE A 61 9.47 17.94 9.32
CA ILE A 61 8.64 16.77 9.05
C ILE A 61 8.26 16.76 7.57
N TYR A 62 8.47 15.63 6.93
CA TYR A 62 8.03 15.32 5.57
C TYR A 62 7.11 14.11 5.59
N HIS A 63 6.13 14.12 4.70
CA HIS A 63 5.29 12.95 4.42
C HIS A 63 5.72 12.33 3.09
N TYR A 64 5.66 10.99 3.03
CA TYR A 64 5.87 10.24 1.81
C TYR A 64 4.85 9.09 1.75
N GLY A 65 4.10 9.02 0.67
CA GLY A 65 3.04 8.03 0.48
C GLY A 65 2.71 7.79 -0.97
N GLY A 66 1.72 6.94 -1.21
CA GLY A 66 1.25 6.62 -2.56
C GLY A 66 0.56 7.80 -3.25
N ASN A 67 0.64 7.83 -4.58
CA ASN A 67 0.10 8.86 -5.46
C ASN A 67 -1.43 8.84 -5.60
N LYS A 68 -2.08 7.76 -5.16
CA LYS A 68 -3.54 7.58 -5.20
C LYS A 68 -4.03 6.99 -3.88
N SER A 69 -5.16 7.50 -3.42
CA SER A 69 -5.85 6.99 -2.23
C SER A 69 -6.87 5.92 -2.61
N VAL A 70 -7.01 4.94 -1.73
CA VAL A 70 -7.98 3.84 -1.84
C VAL A 70 -8.42 3.39 -0.46
N THR A 71 -9.52 2.64 -0.39
CA THR A 71 -9.89 1.88 0.80
C THR A 71 -9.11 0.56 0.88
N TRP A 72 -9.09 -0.12 2.03
CA TRP A 72 -8.53 -1.47 2.13
C TRP A 72 -9.20 -2.45 1.18
N TYR A 73 -10.53 -2.30 0.97
CA TYR A 73 -11.29 -3.12 0.04
C TYR A 73 -10.83 -2.92 -1.41
N GLU A 74 -10.70 -1.68 -1.85
CA GLU A 74 -10.20 -1.34 -3.20
C GLU A 74 -8.73 -1.77 -3.37
N PHE A 75 -7.91 -1.66 -2.33
CA PHE A 75 -6.54 -2.16 -2.38
C PHE A 75 -6.49 -3.67 -2.55
N ALA A 76 -7.34 -4.43 -1.82
CA ALA A 76 -7.46 -5.88 -2.01
C ALA A 76 -7.91 -6.25 -3.43
N GLN A 77 -8.87 -5.50 -4.00
CA GLN A 77 -9.28 -5.71 -5.40
C GLN A 77 -8.11 -5.50 -6.37
N ALA A 78 -7.32 -4.43 -6.19
CA ALA A 78 -6.15 -4.15 -7.02
C ALA A 78 -5.09 -5.25 -6.91
N ILE A 79 -4.86 -5.81 -5.70
CA ILE A 79 -3.93 -6.93 -5.47
C ILE A 79 -4.36 -8.15 -6.27
N PHE A 80 -5.63 -8.55 -6.18
CA PHE A 80 -6.13 -9.72 -6.88
C PHE A 80 -6.19 -9.52 -8.40
N GLN A 81 -6.50 -8.31 -8.86
CA GLN A 81 -6.42 -7.97 -10.27
C GLN A 81 -4.99 -8.12 -10.81
N ALA A 82 -4.00 -7.61 -10.09
CA ALA A 82 -2.59 -7.76 -10.45
C ALA A 82 -2.15 -9.23 -10.46
N ALA A 83 -2.59 -10.03 -9.47
CA ALA A 83 -2.29 -11.46 -9.40
C ALA A 83 -2.89 -12.23 -10.60
N GLN A 84 -4.14 -11.94 -11.00
CA GLN A 84 -4.75 -12.56 -12.17
C GLN A 84 -4.07 -12.17 -13.49
N GLN A 85 -3.55 -10.94 -13.60
CA GLN A 85 -2.80 -10.52 -14.77
C GLN A 85 -1.48 -11.29 -14.92
N GLN A 86 -0.82 -11.63 -13.81
CA GLN A 86 0.42 -12.42 -13.81
C GLN A 86 0.16 -13.92 -13.96
N ALA A 87 -0.89 -14.43 -13.33
CA ALA A 87 -1.29 -15.84 -13.36
C ALA A 87 -2.78 -15.95 -13.69
N PRO A 88 -3.15 -16.21 -14.96
CA PRO A 88 -4.57 -16.26 -15.39
C PRO A 88 -5.44 -17.27 -14.62
N ASN A 89 -4.82 -18.30 -14.06
CA ASN A 89 -5.49 -19.32 -13.24
C ASN A 89 -5.51 -18.98 -11.74
N PHE A 90 -5.04 -17.79 -11.34
CA PHE A 90 -5.07 -17.36 -9.94
C PHE A 90 -6.51 -17.30 -9.45
N ARG A 91 -6.79 -18.02 -8.36
CA ARG A 91 -8.11 -18.04 -7.74
C ARG A 91 -8.33 -16.79 -6.91
N VAL A 92 -9.27 -15.96 -7.33
CA VAL A 92 -9.68 -14.79 -6.55
C VAL A 92 -10.83 -15.20 -5.63
N PRO A 93 -10.70 -14.99 -4.30
CA PRO A 93 -11.79 -15.21 -3.35
C PRO A 93 -12.91 -14.18 -3.55
N GLN A 94 -14.12 -14.53 -3.13
CA GLN A 94 -15.20 -13.56 -3.06
C GLN A 94 -14.89 -12.51 -2.01
N LEU A 95 -14.91 -11.22 -2.40
CA LEU A 95 -14.68 -10.10 -1.50
C LEU A 95 -16.02 -9.55 -0.97
N ASN A 96 -16.12 -9.45 0.35
CA ASN A 96 -17.24 -8.83 1.03
C ASN A 96 -16.77 -7.53 1.68
N ALA A 97 -17.37 -6.40 1.28
CA ALA A 97 -17.12 -5.12 1.92
C ALA A 97 -17.79 -5.08 3.29
N ILE A 98 -17.03 -4.74 4.33
CA ILE A 98 -17.51 -4.58 5.70
C ILE A 98 -17.09 -3.22 6.25
N THR A 99 -17.77 -2.75 7.29
CA THR A 99 -17.42 -1.52 8.00
C THR A 99 -16.46 -1.78 9.15
N THR A 100 -15.83 -0.73 9.66
CA THR A 100 -14.84 -0.81 10.76
C THR A 100 -15.42 -1.44 12.02
N ASP A 101 -16.68 -1.15 12.35
CA ASP A 101 -17.38 -1.73 13.52
C ASP A 101 -17.61 -3.25 13.39
N GLN A 102 -17.68 -3.77 12.17
CA GLN A 102 -17.79 -5.21 11.90
C GLN A 102 -16.44 -5.94 12.00
N TYR A 103 -15.32 -5.19 12.14
CA TYR A 103 -13.98 -5.73 12.32
C TYR A 103 -13.29 -5.11 13.53
N PRO A 104 -13.75 -5.42 14.75
CA PRO A 104 -13.21 -4.81 15.96
C PRO A 104 -11.74 -5.18 16.17
N LEU A 105 -10.91 -4.16 16.41
CA LEU A 105 -9.49 -4.30 16.74
C LEU A 105 -9.21 -3.64 18.09
N PRO A 106 -8.20 -4.11 18.86
CA PRO A 106 -7.82 -3.50 20.14
C PRO A 106 -7.46 -2.01 20.03
N ALA A 107 -6.85 -1.61 18.90
CA ALA A 107 -6.50 -0.21 18.62
C ALA A 107 -7.45 0.36 17.55
N PRO A 108 -8.14 1.47 17.80
CA PRO A 108 -8.96 2.14 16.79
C PRO A 108 -8.06 2.64 15.66
N ARG A 109 -8.47 2.38 14.42
CA ARG A 109 -7.79 2.88 13.23
C ARG A 109 -8.53 4.12 12.69
N PRO A 110 -7.80 5.14 12.22
CA PRO A 110 -8.43 6.30 11.63
C PRO A 110 -9.18 5.92 10.33
N ALA A 111 -10.36 6.50 10.13
CA ALA A 111 -11.09 6.35 8.87
C ALA A 111 -10.36 7.00 7.68
N TYR A 112 -9.49 7.98 7.96
CA TYR A 112 -8.73 8.72 6.95
C TYR A 112 -7.27 8.84 7.37
N SER A 113 -6.35 8.27 6.58
CA SER A 113 -4.90 8.25 6.85
C SER A 113 -4.06 8.70 5.66
N ILE A 114 -4.66 9.43 4.70
CA ILE A 114 -3.95 10.01 3.57
C ILE A 114 -3.02 11.12 4.07
N MET A 115 -1.81 11.15 3.55
CA MET A 115 -0.80 12.16 3.86
C MET A 115 -0.59 13.08 2.66
N ASP A 116 -0.56 14.39 2.90
CA ASP A 116 -0.13 15.35 1.89
C ASP A 116 1.38 15.27 1.69
N CYS A 117 1.79 14.88 0.50
CA CYS A 117 3.18 14.74 0.09
C CYS A 117 3.71 15.95 -0.71
N GLN A 118 2.94 17.03 -0.86
CA GLN A 118 3.34 18.20 -1.66
C GLN A 118 4.63 18.85 -1.16
N LYS A 119 4.85 18.87 0.15
CA LYS A 119 6.08 19.47 0.71
C LYS A 119 7.34 18.78 0.21
N ILE A 120 7.39 17.44 0.24
CA ILE A 120 8.58 16.70 -0.21
C ILE A 120 8.79 16.84 -1.71
N GLU A 121 7.71 16.93 -2.48
CA GLU A 121 7.78 17.15 -3.93
C GLU A 121 8.27 18.57 -4.26
N ASN A 122 7.70 19.60 -3.64
CA ASN A 122 8.03 21.00 -3.93
C ASN A 122 9.44 21.38 -3.46
N GLU A 123 9.86 20.94 -2.28
CA GLU A 123 11.15 21.30 -1.69
C GLU A 123 12.31 20.41 -2.16
N CYS A 124 12.05 19.14 -2.48
CA CYS A 124 13.09 18.14 -2.73
C CYS A 124 12.96 17.46 -4.12
N GLY A 125 11.92 17.77 -4.89
CA GLY A 125 11.69 17.13 -6.20
C GLY A 125 11.33 15.63 -6.14
N ILE A 126 10.96 15.13 -4.96
CA ILE A 126 10.69 13.70 -4.73
C ILE A 126 9.19 13.44 -4.91
N LYS A 127 8.83 12.70 -5.95
CA LYS A 127 7.44 12.36 -6.27
C LYS A 127 6.91 11.24 -5.38
N ALA A 128 5.59 11.27 -5.13
CA ALA A 128 4.88 10.21 -4.43
C ALA A 128 5.03 8.83 -5.10
N SER A 129 4.91 7.75 -4.33
CA SER A 129 5.03 6.37 -4.81
C SER A 129 3.92 6.04 -5.82
N ASP A 130 4.26 5.55 -7.01
CA ASP A 130 3.32 4.92 -7.93
C ASP A 130 3.07 3.48 -7.49
N TRP A 131 2.26 3.34 -6.45
CA TRP A 131 2.01 2.07 -5.82
C TRP A 131 1.36 1.03 -6.74
N GLN A 132 0.57 1.44 -7.74
CA GLN A 132 -0.05 0.51 -8.68
C GLN A 132 1.00 -0.12 -9.59
N LYS A 133 1.94 0.68 -10.10
CA LYS A 133 3.08 0.18 -10.86
C LYS A 133 3.92 -0.78 -10.03
N ALA A 134 4.32 -0.35 -8.83
CA ALA A 134 5.10 -1.17 -7.91
C ALA A 134 4.40 -2.49 -7.55
N LEU A 135 3.07 -2.46 -7.31
CA LEU A 135 2.28 -3.66 -7.02
C LEU A 135 2.38 -4.69 -8.15
N ASN A 136 2.21 -4.25 -9.41
CA ASN A 136 2.33 -5.14 -10.57
C ASN A 136 3.74 -5.77 -10.68
N GLU A 137 4.78 -5.01 -10.34
CA GLU A 137 6.17 -5.50 -10.39
C GLU A 137 6.47 -6.51 -9.29
N ILE A 138 5.91 -6.33 -8.07
CA ILE A 138 6.22 -7.23 -6.95
C ILE A 138 5.38 -8.50 -6.95
N ILE A 139 4.15 -8.47 -7.45
CA ILE A 139 3.28 -9.66 -7.48
C ILE A 139 3.98 -10.83 -8.16
N GLY A 140 4.62 -10.61 -9.31
CA GLY A 140 5.39 -11.65 -10.01
C GLY A 140 6.61 -12.19 -9.27
N LYS A 141 7.03 -11.53 -8.17
CA LYS A 141 8.15 -11.97 -7.31
C LYS A 141 7.68 -12.74 -6.06
N LEU A 142 6.37 -12.71 -5.75
CA LEU A 142 5.82 -13.37 -4.57
C LEU A 142 5.58 -14.87 -4.76
N ASP A 143 5.54 -15.34 -6.01
CA ASP A 143 5.28 -16.74 -6.38
C ASP A 143 6.57 -17.60 -6.45
N ASN A 144 7.71 -17.08 -5.99
CA ASN A 144 9.00 -17.79 -5.95
C ASN A 144 9.46 -18.13 -4.54
#